data_7f6b153888da3299391a9252e217031f
#
_entry.id   7f6b153888da3299391a9252e217031f
#
_cell.length_a   1.000
_cell.length_b   1.000
_cell.length_c   1.000
_cell.angle_alpha   90.00
_cell.angle_beta   90.00
_cell.angle_gamma   90.00
#
_symmetry.space_group_name_H-M   'P 1'
#
loop_
_entity.id
_entity.type
_entity.pdbx_description
1 polymer ?
#
loop_
_entity_poly.entity_id
_entity_poly.type
_entity_poly.pdbx_seq_one_letter_code
_entity_poly.pdbx_strand_id
1 'polypeptide(L)'
;MVIKDEILKRLTDFNALCQLHKIKYLYAFGSSVTDRFNYDTSDIDLLVEIDDNDPIERGERLISLWDNFEGFFHRKVDLLTDSSIRNPYLRKNIDSTKILIYDGSRQKVLI
;
A
#
# COMPACT_ATOMS: atom_id res chain seq x y z
N MET A 1 12.20 3.04 9.13
CA MET A 1 11.04 3.23 8.22
C MET A 1 9.76 3.12 9.04
N VAL A 2 9.00 4.19 9.08
CA VAL A 2 7.79 4.29 9.93
C VAL A 2 6.73 3.26 9.57
N ILE A 3 6.47 3.08 8.27
CA ILE A 3 5.46 2.12 7.82
C ILE A 3 5.81 0.69 8.26
N LYS A 4 7.07 0.33 8.22
CA LYS A 4 7.56 -0.97 8.70
C LYS A 4 7.22 -1.17 10.17
N ASP A 5 7.50 -0.18 10.99
CA ASP A 5 7.28 -0.26 12.44
C ASP A 5 5.79 -0.43 12.76
N GLU A 6 4.92 0.33 12.08
CA GLU A 6 3.47 0.22 12.25
C GLU A 6 2.93 -1.15 11.83
N ILE A 7 3.43 -1.70 10.73
CA ILE A 7 3.02 -3.03 10.24
C ILE A 7 3.47 -4.12 11.22
N LEU A 8 4.72 -4.07 11.68
CA LEU A 8 5.27 -5.10 12.55
C LEU A 8 4.59 -5.16 13.93
N LYS A 9 4.06 -4.04 14.41
CA LYS A 9 3.29 -4.01 15.66
C LYS A 9 2.00 -4.82 15.58
N ARG A 10 1.41 -4.96 14.39
CA ARG A 10 0.15 -5.66 14.14
C ARG A 10 0.24 -6.51 12.88
N LEU A 11 1.28 -7.33 12.80
CA LEU A 11 1.61 -8.08 11.60
C LEU A 11 0.51 -9.05 11.18
N THR A 12 -0.09 -9.76 12.12
CA THR A 12 -1.17 -10.71 11.83
C THR A 12 -2.38 -10.02 11.22
N ASP A 13 -2.77 -8.87 11.78
CA ASP A 13 -3.91 -8.09 11.28
C ASP A 13 -3.62 -7.54 9.88
N PHE A 14 -2.41 -7.04 9.66
CA PHE A 14 -2.00 -6.51 8.36
C PHE A 14 -2.02 -7.60 7.29
N ASN A 15 -1.45 -8.77 7.60
CA ASN A 15 -1.42 -9.90 6.67
C ASN A 15 -2.84 -10.38 6.33
N ALA A 16 -3.72 -10.49 7.34
CA ALA A 16 -5.11 -10.88 7.13
C ALA A 16 -5.85 -9.88 6.23
N LEU A 17 -5.62 -8.58 6.44
CA LEU A 17 -6.20 -7.51 5.63
C LEU A 17 -5.77 -7.63 4.16
N CYS A 18 -4.50 -7.88 3.92
CA CYS A 18 -3.97 -8.07 2.57
C CYS A 18 -4.56 -9.31 1.89
N GLN A 19 -4.68 -10.42 2.60
CA GLN A 19 -5.26 -11.67 2.06
C GLN A 19 -6.75 -11.50 1.75
N LEU A 20 -7.51 -10.88 2.65
CA LEU A 20 -8.95 -10.67 2.49
C LEU A 20 -9.26 -9.86 1.22
N HIS A 21 -8.42 -8.89 0.88
CA HIS A 21 -8.62 -8.02 -0.28
C HIS A 21 -7.92 -8.53 -1.54
N LYS A 22 -7.38 -9.75 -1.52
CA LYS A 22 -6.71 -10.39 -2.66
C LYS A 22 -5.60 -9.55 -3.26
N ILE A 23 -4.77 -8.96 -2.42
CA ILE A 23 -3.61 -8.20 -2.88
C ILE A 23 -2.62 -9.15 -3.55
N LYS A 24 -2.21 -8.81 -4.79
CA LYS A 24 -1.14 -9.50 -5.50
C LYS A 24 0.21 -8.93 -5.11
N TYR A 25 0.36 -7.62 -5.20
CA TYR A 25 1.56 -6.89 -4.77
C TYR A 25 1.16 -5.60 -4.08
N LEU A 26 1.88 -5.25 -3.02
CA LEU A 26 1.72 -3.98 -2.33
C LEU A 26 3.10 -3.36 -2.15
N TYR A 27 3.26 -2.13 -2.64
CA TYR A 27 4.48 -1.34 -2.49
C TYR A 27 4.21 -0.11 -1.64
N ALA A 28 5.19 0.29 -0.83
CA ALA A 28 5.24 1.62 -0.24
C ALA A 28 6.24 2.45 -1.03
N PHE A 29 6.00 3.76 -1.16
CA PHE A 29 6.88 4.65 -1.91
C PHE A 29 6.91 6.05 -1.30
N GLY A 30 7.71 6.94 -1.89
CA GLY A 30 7.80 8.33 -1.48
C GLY A 30 8.28 8.49 -0.04
N SER A 31 7.73 9.46 0.68
CA SER A 31 8.12 9.76 2.06
C SER A 31 7.89 8.60 3.02
N SER A 32 6.99 7.68 2.69
CA SER A 32 6.68 6.52 3.54
C SER A 32 7.87 5.57 3.73
N VAL A 33 8.82 5.58 2.79
CA VAL A 33 10.00 4.69 2.79
C VAL A 33 11.30 5.43 3.02
N THR A 34 11.25 6.73 3.25
CA THR A 34 12.42 7.58 3.50
C THR A 34 12.35 8.17 4.91
N ASP A 35 13.44 8.80 5.34
CA ASP A 35 13.52 9.54 6.59
C ASP A 35 12.88 10.94 6.52
N ARG A 36 12.29 11.28 5.37
CA ARG A 36 11.50 12.53 5.17
C ARG A 36 10.09 12.43 5.73
N PHE A 37 9.66 11.26 6.20
CA PHE A 37 8.31 11.09 6.73
C PHE A 37 8.11 11.96 7.97
N ASN A 38 7.02 12.74 7.97
CA ASN A 38 6.62 13.57 9.09
C ASN A 38 5.30 13.06 9.63
N TYR A 39 5.26 12.67 10.90
CA TYR A 39 4.08 12.11 11.56
C TYR A 39 2.86 13.03 11.51
N ASP A 40 3.08 14.35 11.50
CA ASP A 40 1.99 15.32 11.57
C ASP A 40 1.42 15.68 10.18
N THR A 41 2.24 15.60 9.13
CA THR A 41 1.88 16.12 7.81
C THR A 41 1.98 15.13 6.66
N SER A 42 2.75 14.05 6.81
CA SER A 42 2.93 13.07 5.73
C SER A 42 1.82 12.04 5.68
N ASP A 43 1.36 11.73 4.46
CA ASP A 43 0.43 10.63 4.21
C ASP A 43 1.22 9.34 3.96
N ILE A 44 0.55 8.21 4.09
CA ILE A 44 1.11 6.92 3.69
C ILE A 44 0.85 6.75 2.19
N ASP A 45 1.91 6.54 1.41
CA ASP A 45 1.84 6.37 -0.03
C ASP A 45 2.02 4.91 -0.40
N LEU A 46 0.98 4.31 -1.00
CA LEU A 46 0.95 2.89 -1.36
C LEU A 46 0.58 2.70 -2.82
N LEU A 47 1.21 1.72 -3.45
CA LEU A 47 0.87 1.25 -4.79
C LEU A 47 0.43 -0.21 -4.68
N VAL A 48 -0.76 -0.52 -5.17
CA VAL A 48 -1.34 -1.86 -5.02
C VAL A 48 -1.74 -2.46 -6.37
N GLU A 49 -1.55 -3.77 -6.49
CA GLU A 49 -2.14 -4.59 -7.53
C GLU A 49 -3.04 -5.62 -6.87
N ILE A 50 -4.32 -5.65 -7.26
CA ILE A 50 -5.30 -6.58 -6.72
C ILE A 50 -5.50 -7.72 -7.70
N ASP A 51 -5.46 -8.95 -7.20
CA ASP A 51 -5.59 -10.18 -7.99
C ASP A 51 -7.07 -10.55 -8.16
N ASP A 52 -7.77 -9.75 -8.96
CA ASP A 52 -9.16 -9.98 -9.33
C ASP A 52 -9.37 -9.49 -10.76
N ASN A 53 -9.82 -10.38 -11.64
CA ASN A 53 -10.03 -10.07 -13.05
C ASN A 53 -11.33 -9.32 -13.32
N ASP A 54 -12.29 -9.34 -12.40
CA ASP A 54 -13.55 -8.60 -12.52
C ASP A 54 -13.29 -7.13 -12.16
N PRO A 55 -13.47 -6.19 -13.12
CA PRO A 55 -13.20 -4.77 -12.84
C PRO A 55 -14.10 -4.18 -11.75
N ILE A 56 -15.33 -4.65 -11.62
CA ILE A 56 -16.26 -4.17 -10.60
C ILE A 56 -15.84 -4.65 -9.22
N GLU A 57 -15.56 -5.94 -9.07
CA GLU A 57 -15.09 -6.51 -7.81
C GLU A 57 -13.73 -5.92 -7.41
N ARG A 58 -12.83 -5.75 -8.38
CA ARG A 58 -11.53 -5.14 -8.14
C ARG A 58 -11.66 -3.71 -7.60
N GLY A 59 -12.58 -2.92 -8.17
CA GLY A 59 -12.87 -1.56 -7.70
C GLY A 59 -13.44 -1.55 -6.29
N GLU A 60 -14.36 -2.45 -5.98
CA GLU A 60 -14.93 -2.58 -4.64
C GLU A 60 -13.87 -2.97 -3.60
N ARG A 61 -12.98 -3.90 -3.95
CA ARG A 61 -11.87 -4.30 -3.09
C ARG A 61 -10.91 -3.15 -2.84
N LEU A 62 -10.64 -2.35 -3.87
CA LEU A 62 -9.76 -1.19 -3.76
C LEU A 62 -10.32 -0.15 -2.78
N ILE A 63 -11.60 0.17 -2.89
CA ILE A 63 -12.26 1.13 -2.00
C ILE A 63 -12.24 0.62 -0.55
N SER A 64 -12.61 -0.64 -0.35
CA SER A 64 -12.61 -1.27 0.97
C SER A 64 -11.20 -1.31 1.56
N LEU A 65 -10.20 -1.68 0.76
CA LEU A 65 -8.81 -1.71 1.18
C LEU A 65 -8.30 -0.33 1.60
N TRP A 66 -8.65 0.70 0.83
CA TRP A 66 -8.26 2.08 1.12
C TRP A 66 -8.77 2.50 2.51
N ASP A 67 -10.06 2.29 2.75
CA ASP A 67 -10.69 2.60 4.03
C ASP A 67 -10.04 1.82 5.18
N ASN A 68 -9.80 0.53 4.98
CA ASN A 68 -9.17 -0.33 5.99
C ASN A 68 -7.73 0.10 6.28
N PHE A 69 -6.97 0.51 5.28
CA PHE A 69 -5.60 0.99 5.50
C PHE A 69 -5.61 2.31 6.30
N GLU A 70 -6.52 3.22 6.00
CA GLU A 70 -6.64 4.46 6.79
C GLU A 70 -6.96 4.16 8.25
N GLY A 71 -7.83 3.18 8.49
CA GLY A 71 -8.11 2.70 9.85
C GLY A 71 -6.91 2.04 10.51
N PHE A 72 -6.17 1.23 9.76
CA PHE A 72 -4.99 0.54 10.27
C PHE A 72 -3.87 1.51 10.67
N PHE A 73 -3.55 2.46 9.80
CA PHE A 73 -2.45 3.41 10.02
C PHE A 73 -2.85 4.63 10.83
N HIS A 74 -4.14 4.84 11.08
CA HIS A 74 -4.69 6.02 11.77
C HIS A 74 -4.23 7.33 11.12
N ARG A 75 -4.17 7.35 9.78
CA ARG A 75 -3.82 8.53 9.00
C ARG A 75 -4.28 8.39 7.57
N LYS A 76 -4.21 9.49 6.82
CA LYS A 76 -4.55 9.49 5.40
C LYS A 76 -3.61 8.58 4.62
N VAL A 77 -4.18 7.81 3.71
CA VAL A 77 -3.46 6.92 2.80
C VAL A 77 -3.75 7.35 1.37
N ASP A 78 -2.71 7.48 0.55
CA ASP A 78 -2.83 7.57 -0.90
C ASP A 78 -2.61 6.18 -1.47
N LEU A 79 -3.69 5.55 -1.92
CA LEU A 79 -3.65 4.20 -2.46
C LEU A 79 -3.81 4.26 -3.98
N LEU A 80 -2.73 4.02 -4.69
CA LEU A 80 -2.68 4.10 -6.16
C LEU A 80 -2.64 2.72 -6.79
N THR A 81 -3.16 2.64 -8.02
CA THR A 81 -2.95 1.50 -8.91
C THR A 81 -2.03 1.93 -10.05
N ASP A 82 -1.37 0.98 -10.70
CA ASP A 82 -0.46 1.27 -11.81
C ASP A 82 -1.15 2.07 -12.93
N SER A 83 -2.37 1.68 -13.27
CA SER A 83 -3.15 2.33 -14.33
C SER A 83 -3.59 3.76 -13.99
N SER A 84 -3.62 4.13 -12.71
CA SER A 84 -3.99 5.47 -12.27
C SER A 84 -2.86 6.48 -12.35
N ILE A 85 -1.62 6.02 -12.55
CA ILE A 85 -0.44 6.88 -12.58
C ILE A 85 -0.23 7.39 -14.00
N ARG A 86 -0.50 8.69 -14.21
CA ARG A 86 -0.39 9.33 -15.53
C ARG A 86 0.71 10.40 -15.59
N ASN A 87 1.07 10.96 -14.43
CA ASN A 87 2.11 11.98 -14.34
C ASN A 87 3.49 11.32 -14.41
N PRO A 88 4.35 11.67 -15.40
CA PRO A 88 5.66 11.02 -15.55
C PRO A 88 6.62 11.30 -14.38
N TYR A 89 6.48 12.44 -13.70
CA TYR A 89 7.30 12.75 -12.53
C TYR A 89 6.91 11.89 -11.34
N LEU A 90 5.61 11.67 -11.15
CA LEU A 90 5.11 10.76 -10.10
C LEU A 90 5.55 9.32 -10.39
N ARG A 91 5.45 8.87 -11.64
CA ARG A 91 5.92 7.55 -12.08
C ARG A 91 7.40 7.36 -11.74
N LYS A 92 8.22 8.33 -12.06
CA LYS A 92 9.66 8.28 -11.78
C LYS A 92 9.92 8.22 -10.28
N ASN A 93 9.21 9.02 -9.49
CA ASN A 93 9.35 9.00 -8.03
C ASN A 93 8.97 7.65 -7.45
N ILE A 94 7.86 7.06 -7.89
CA ILE A 94 7.42 5.74 -7.45
C ILE A 94 8.47 4.69 -7.80
N ASP A 95 8.90 4.63 -9.06
CA ASP A 95 9.84 3.62 -9.54
C ASP A 95 11.19 3.69 -8.83
N SER A 96 11.61 4.91 -8.44
CA SER A 96 12.90 5.10 -7.76
C SER A 96 12.86 4.85 -6.26
N THR A 97 11.67 4.90 -5.64
CA THR A 97 11.55 4.78 -4.18
C THR A 97 10.78 3.56 -3.70
N LYS A 98 9.97 2.94 -4.55
CA LYS A 98 9.06 1.87 -4.13
C LYS A 98 9.79 0.67 -3.52
N ILE A 99 9.21 0.16 -2.44
CA ILE A 99 9.67 -1.05 -1.76
C ILE A 99 8.49 -2.00 -1.68
N LEU A 100 8.69 -3.26 -2.12
CA LEU A 100 7.67 -4.29 -2.01
C LEU A 100 7.50 -4.67 -0.54
N ILE A 101 6.29 -4.50 -0.01
CA ILE A 101 6.00 -4.80 1.40
C ILE A 101 5.12 -6.03 1.59
N TYR A 102 4.38 -6.46 0.55
CA TYR A 102 3.58 -7.66 0.58
C TYR A 102 3.58 -8.35 -0.78
N ASP A 103 3.79 -9.67 -0.77
CA ASP A 103 3.74 -10.52 -1.96
C ASP A 103 2.59 -11.52 -1.79
N GLY A 104 1.55 -11.35 -2.59
CA GLY A 104 0.34 -12.19 -2.54
C GLY A 104 0.57 -13.62 -3.01
N SER A 105 1.57 -13.86 -3.89
CA SER A 105 1.91 -15.22 -4.33
C SER A 105 2.51 -16.05 -3.21
N ARG A 106 3.17 -15.43 -2.27
CA ARG A 106 3.74 -16.06 -1.07
C ARG A 106 2.86 -15.86 0.16
N GLN A 107 1.83 -15.02 0.06
CA GLN A 107 1.00 -14.58 1.19
C GLN A 107 1.85 -14.09 2.35
N LYS A 108 2.86 -13.26 2.03
CA LYS A 108 3.92 -12.88 2.96
C LYS A 108 4.23 -11.40 2.94
N VAL A 109 4.33 -10.84 4.14
CA VAL A 109 4.89 -9.50 4.38
C VAL A 109 6.42 -9.61 4.31
N LEU A 110 7.05 -8.70 3.53
CA LEU A 110 8.47 -8.80 3.16
C LEU A 110 9.38 -7.79 3.88
N ILE A 111 8.87 -7.05 4.83
CA ILE A 111 9.65 -6.04 5.55
C ILE A 111 9.91 -6.41 6.99
#